data_a85d0bff3863c38a469274b8a69eafba
#
_entry.id   a85d0bff3863c38a469274b8a69eafba
#
_cell.length_a   1.000
_cell.length_b   1.000
_cell.length_c   1.000
_cell.angle_alpha   90.00
_cell.angle_beta   90.00
_cell.angle_gamma   90.00
#
_symmetry.space_group_name_H-M   'P 1'
#
loop_
_entity.id
_entity.type
_entity.pdbx_description
1 polymer ?
#
loop_
_entity_poly.entity_id
_entity_poly.type
_entity_poly.pdbx_seq_one_letter_code
_entity_poly.pdbx_strand_id
1 'polypeptide(L)'
;EPDGPGNLRDAVTVAADATARGVLVVMGGVVFGARDVRKAHPTRLDAFSAGSAGPLGQVRSGQVSWSRKLPRDAALGLDWLPTDASDWPRVDLVMSHAGADGALVDALCGIGTRGIVAVGTGNGTLHEALEAALLRAQAQGVAVRRATRSTTCR
;
A
#
# COMPACT_ATOMS: atom_id res chain seq x y z
N GLU A 1 -28.20 -2.87 -4.67
CA GLU A 1 -28.23 -1.45 -4.32
C GLU A 1 -26.79 -0.91 -4.33
N PRO A 2 -26.53 0.27 -4.93
CA PRO A 2 -25.19 0.83 -4.95
C PRO A 2 -24.68 1.12 -3.52
N ASP A 3 -23.51 0.62 -3.16
CA ASP A 3 -22.89 0.80 -1.85
C ASP A 3 -22.21 2.18 -1.66
N GLY A 4 -21.91 2.86 -2.78
CA GLY A 4 -21.18 4.13 -2.78
C GLY A 4 -21.75 5.22 -1.88
N PRO A 5 -23.04 5.57 -1.95
CA PRO A 5 -23.63 6.59 -1.07
C PRO A 5 -23.54 6.24 0.42
N GLY A 6 -23.67 4.96 0.76
CA GLY A 6 -23.51 4.46 2.12
C GLY A 6 -22.07 4.63 2.61
N ASN A 7 -21.10 4.19 1.80
CA ASN A 7 -19.69 4.30 2.11
C ASN A 7 -19.25 5.77 2.28
N LEU A 8 -19.75 6.68 1.44
CA LEU A 8 -19.44 8.11 1.56
C LEU A 8 -19.98 8.70 2.86
N ARG A 9 -21.23 8.41 3.21
CA ARG A 9 -21.84 8.87 4.47
C ARG A 9 -21.06 8.35 5.68
N ASP A 10 -20.70 7.08 5.68
CA ASP A 10 -19.93 6.47 6.75
C ASP A 10 -18.52 7.07 6.85
N ALA A 11 -17.88 7.37 5.71
CA ALA A 11 -16.59 8.07 5.67
C ALA A 11 -16.68 9.47 6.29
N VAL A 12 -17.74 10.23 5.99
CA VAL A 12 -17.97 11.55 6.61
C VAL A 12 -18.19 11.41 8.11
N THR A 13 -18.96 10.39 8.54
CA THR A 13 -19.16 10.11 9.97
C THR A 13 -17.83 9.84 10.68
N VAL A 14 -16.95 9.02 10.08
CA VAL A 14 -15.61 8.76 10.64
C VAL A 14 -14.73 10.01 10.64
N ALA A 15 -14.77 10.81 9.59
CA ALA A 15 -13.98 12.05 9.50
C ALA A 15 -14.41 13.10 10.54
N ALA A 16 -15.67 13.09 10.93
CA ALA A 16 -16.21 13.98 11.96
C ALA A 16 -15.93 13.49 13.41
N ASP A 17 -15.49 12.24 13.59
CA ASP A 17 -15.14 11.71 14.91
C ASP A 17 -13.85 12.34 15.43
N ALA A 18 -13.93 13.04 16.56
CA ALA A 18 -12.80 13.75 17.17
C ALA A 18 -11.63 12.83 17.58
N THR A 19 -11.87 11.54 17.70
CA THR A 19 -10.86 10.54 18.05
C THR A 19 -10.20 9.90 16.84
N ALA A 20 -10.77 10.07 15.62
CA ALA A 20 -10.20 9.56 14.38
C ALA A 20 -8.80 10.13 14.12
N ARG A 21 -7.87 9.30 13.69
CA ARG A 21 -6.47 9.67 13.44
C ARG A 21 -5.92 8.92 12.24
N GLY A 22 -5.02 9.61 11.50
CA GLY A 22 -4.33 9.04 10.35
C GLY A 22 -5.20 8.96 9.11
N VAL A 23 -4.77 8.19 8.13
CA VAL A 23 -5.53 7.90 6.91
C VAL A 23 -6.33 6.62 7.09
N LEU A 24 -7.63 6.73 6.95
CA LEU A 24 -8.57 5.64 7.17
C LEU A 24 -9.34 5.32 5.89
N VAL A 25 -9.65 4.06 5.69
CA VAL A 25 -10.50 3.57 4.60
C VAL A 25 -11.79 3.04 5.19
N VAL A 26 -12.93 3.53 4.69
CA VAL A 26 -14.26 3.12 5.16
C VAL A 26 -14.98 2.43 4.02
N MET A 27 -15.41 1.18 4.25
CA MET A 27 -16.10 0.38 3.26
C MET A 27 -17.04 -0.63 3.93
N GLY A 28 -18.31 -0.65 3.52
CA GLY A 28 -19.31 -1.58 4.07
C GLY A 28 -19.51 -1.44 5.58
N GLY A 29 -19.45 -0.22 6.10
CA GLY A 29 -19.55 0.05 7.54
C GLY A 29 -18.32 -0.36 8.34
N VAL A 30 -17.21 -0.76 7.70
CA VAL A 30 -15.98 -1.17 8.37
C VAL A 30 -14.89 -0.12 8.16
N VAL A 31 -14.15 0.19 9.23
CA VAL A 31 -13.03 1.16 9.21
C VAL A 31 -11.70 0.45 9.29
N PHE A 32 -10.84 0.70 8.32
CA PHE A 32 -9.50 0.13 8.21
C PHE A 32 -8.42 1.20 8.27
N GLY A 33 -7.24 0.84 8.76
CA GLY A 33 -6.04 1.66 8.61
C GLY A 33 -5.49 1.57 7.17
N ALA A 34 -5.12 2.69 6.57
CA ALA A 34 -4.63 2.72 5.19
C ALA A 34 -3.38 1.89 4.94
N ARG A 35 -2.56 1.66 5.98
CA ARG A 35 -1.35 0.83 5.88
C ARG A 35 -1.62 -0.67 5.82
N ASP A 36 -2.76 -1.10 6.37
CA ASP A 36 -3.09 -2.53 6.54
C ASP A 36 -4.11 -3.00 5.50
N VAL A 37 -4.93 -2.08 5.00
CA VAL A 37 -6.05 -2.40 4.12
C VAL A 37 -5.59 -2.79 2.73
N ARG A 38 -6.27 -3.80 2.17
CA ARG A 38 -6.13 -4.19 0.76
C ARG A 38 -7.45 -4.70 0.23
N LYS A 39 -7.63 -4.59 -1.08
CA LYS A 39 -8.78 -5.20 -1.75
C LYS A 39 -8.51 -6.70 -1.90
N ALA A 40 -9.27 -7.51 -1.17
CA ALA A 40 -9.14 -8.97 -1.13
C ALA A 40 -10.06 -9.66 -2.15
N HIS A 41 -11.10 -8.97 -2.64
CA HIS A 41 -12.05 -9.54 -3.60
C HIS A 41 -12.50 -8.49 -4.62
N PRO A 42 -12.65 -8.84 -5.92
CA PRO A 42 -12.97 -7.86 -6.96
C PRO A 42 -14.40 -7.29 -6.88
N THR A 43 -15.40 -8.07 -6.43
CA THR A 43 -16.83 -7.75 -6.59
C THR A 43 -17.67 -7.84 -5.32
N ARG A 44 -17.15 -8.36 -4.21
CA ARG A 44 -17.93 -8.49 -2.96
C ARG A 44 -18.10 -7.14 -2.26
N LEU A 45 -19.18 -6.97 -1.50
CA LEU A 45 -19.38 -5.79 -0.65
C LEU A 45 -18.36 -5.71 0.48
N ASP A 46 -17.97 -6.87 1.05
CA ASP A 46 -16.88 -7.04 2.00
C ASP A 46 -15.52 -7.25 1.30
N ALA A 47 -15.27 -6.49 0.23
CA ALA A 47 -14.13 -6.65 -0.63
C ALA A 47 -12.78 -6.28 -0.01
N PHE A 48 -12.78 -5.56 1.11
CA PHE A 48 -11.55 -5.08 1.76
C PHE A 48 -11.23 -5.88 3.01
N SER A 49 -9.94 -6.08 3.25
CA SER A 49 -9.43 -6.80 4.42
C SER A 49 -8.13 -6.14 4.90
N ALA A 50 -7.91 -6.18 6.20
CA ALA A 50 -6.64 -5.82 6.81
C ALA A 50 -5.86 -7.06 7.33
N GLY A 51 -6.18 -8.25 6.83
CA GLY A 51 -5.53 -9.49 7.22
C GLY A 51 -5.51 -9.72 8.73
N SER A 52 -4.37 -10.12 9.27
CA SER A 52 -4.18 -10.35 10.72
C SER A 52 -4.28 -9.07 11.56
N ALA A 53 -4.06 -7.89 10.95
CA ALA A 53 -4.24 -6.62 11.64
C ALA A 53 -5.71 -6.37 12.00
N GLY A 54 -6.65 -6.84 11.18
CA GLY A 54 -8.08 -6.64 11.39
C GLY A 54 -8.54 -5.18 11.26
N PRO A 55 -9.85 -4.93 11.36
CA PRO A 55 -10.40 -3.58 11.29
C PRO A 55 -10.06 -2.75 12.53
N LEU A 56 -10.04 -1.44 12.36
CA LEU A 56 -9.88 -0.48 13.44
C LEU A 56 -11.20 -0.20 14.17
N GLY A 57 -12.32 -0.26 13.44
CA GLY A 57 -13.65 0.02 13.99
C GLY A 57 -14.75 -0.26 12.98
N GLN A 58 -15.95 0.14 13.36
CA GLN A 58 -17.17 0.00 12.54
C GLN A 58 -18.03 1.25 12.65
N VAL A 59 -18.78 1.53 11.60
CA VAL A 59 -19.85 2.53 11.59
C VAL A 59 -21.19 1.80 11.59
N ARG A 60 -22.03 2.08 12.59
CA ARG A 60 -23.39 1.55 12.67
C ARG A 60 -24.34 2.67 13.07
N SER A 61 -25.43 2.80 12.35
CA SER A 61 -26.47 3.80 12.63
C SER A 61 -25.91 5.22 12.79
N GLY A 62 -24.90 5.59 11.97
CA GLY A 62 -24.28 6.92 12.01
C GLY A 62 -23.35 7.16 13.22
N GLN A 63 -22.93 6.10 13.92
CA GLN A 63 -21.99 6.18 15.02
C GLN A 63 -20.76 5.32 14.77
N VAL A 64 -19.59 5.83 15.15
CA VAL A 64 -18.31 5.11 15.07
C VAL A 64 -18.07 4.34 16.36
N SER A 65 -17.71 3.08 16.22
CA SER A 65 -17.26 2.23 17.33
C SER A 65 -15.87 1.71 17.05
N TRP A 66 -14.88 2.11 17.85
CA TRP A 66 -13.49 1.70 17.67
C TRP A 66 -13.23 0.37 18.39
N SER A 67 -12.69 -0.61 17.66
CA SER A 67 -12.35 -1.95 18.18
C SER A 67 -10.96 -2.00 18.80
N ARG A 68 -10.08 -1.06 18.46
CA ARG A 68 -8.71 -0.98 18.97
C ARG A 68 -8.15 0.44 18.88
N LYS A 69 -7.03 0.68 19.56
CA LYS A 69 -6.35 1.99 19.54
C LYS A 69 -5.92 2.33 18.12
N LEU A 70 -6.18 3.57 17.73
CA LEU A 70 -5.72 4.11 16.46
C LEU A 70 -4.19 4.31 16.48
N PRO A 71 -3.51 4.09 15.34
CA PRO A 71 -2.08 4.35 15.23
C PRO A 71 -1.78 5.83 15.56
N ARG A 72 -0.69 6.04 16.32
CA ARG A 72 -0.20 7.39 16.65
C ARG A 72 1.14 7.70 15.97
N ASP A 73 1.41 7.01 14.88
CA ASP A 73 2.67 7.22 14.15
C ASP A 73 2.72 8.66 13.63
N ALA A 74 3.85 9.29 13.81
CA ALA A 74 4.10 10.59 13.23
C ALA A 74 4.07 10.49 11.68
N ALA A 75 3.33 11.38 11.04
CA ALA A 75 3.42 11.55 9.61
C ALA A 75 4.80 12.15 9.27
N LEU A 76 5.34 11.81 8.09
CA LEU A 76 6.59 12.41 7.61
C LEU A 76 6.47 13.91 7.36
N GLY A 77 5.25 14.43 7.26
CA GLY A 77 4.98 15.83 6.92
C GLY A 77 5.05 16.10 5.42
N LEU A 78 4.52 17.24 5.02
CA LEU A 78 4.52 17.66 3.61
C LEU A 78 5.88 18.21 3.16
N ASP A 79 6.71 18.63 4.11
CA ASP A 79 8.04 19.21 3.83
C ASP A 79 9.01 18.23 3.14
N TRP A 80 8.69 16.93 3.20
CA TRP A 80 9.45 15.89 2.50
C TRP A 80 9.04 15.71 1.04
N LEU A 81 7.94 16.32 0.62
CA LEU A 81 7.44 16.19 -0.74
C LEU A 81 7.93 17.36 -1.59
N PRO A 82 8.44 17.10 -2.81
CA PRO A 82 8.66 18.17 -3.77
C PRO A 82 7.36 18.96 -4.00
N THR A 83 7.48 20.27 -4.13
CA THR A 83 6.32 21.16 -4.35
C THR A 83 5.65 20.91 -5.68
N ASP A 84 6.46 20.61 -6.72
CA ASP A 84 5.96 20.26 -8.04
C ASP A 84 5.94 18.75 -8.23
N ALA A 85 4.83 18.23 -8.75
CA ALA A 85 4.70 16.80 -9.03
C ALA A 85 5.67 16.31 -10.12
N SER A 86 6.15 17.18 -11.00
CA SER A 86 7.18 16.87 -12.00
C SER A 86 8.53 16.51 -11.38
N ASP A 87 8.78 16.99 -10.15
CA ASP A 87 10.03 16.72 -9.42
C ASP A 87 9.99 15.43 -8.60
N TRP A 88 8.83 14.76 -8.59
CA TRP A 88 8.71 13.51 -7.85
C TRP A 88 9.54 12.42 -8.51
N PRO A 89 10.30 11.64 -7.70
CA PRO A 89 11.12 10.59 -8.24
C PRO A 89 10.26 9.51 -8.88
N ARG A 90 10.66 9.06 -10.08
CA ARG A 90 10.06 7.90 -10.70
C ARG A 90 10.39 6.65 -9.89
N VAL A 91 9.36 5.93 -9.47
CA VAL A 91 9.46 4.64 -8.75
C VAL A 91 8.66 3.60 -9.53
N ASP A 92 9.31 2.51 -9.89
CA ASP A 92 8.72 1.43 -10.65
C ASP A 92 8.58 0.16 -9.79
N LEU A 93 7.64 -0.71 -10.17
CA LEU A 93 7.39 -1.98 -9.51
C LEU A 93 7.76 -3.13 -10.45
N VAL A 94 8.59 -4.05 -9.98
CA VAL A 94 9.04 -5.22 -10.74
C VAL A 94 8.68 -6.50 -9.98
N MET A 95 8.02 -7.42 -10.66
CA MET A 95 7.60 -8.70 -10.06
C MET A 95 8.56 -9.82 -10.44
N SER A 96 8.95 -10.63 -9.45
CA SER A 96 9.71 -11.86 -9.66
C SER A 96 8.79 -13.01 -10.09
N HIS A 97 9.26 -13.81 -11.04
CA HIS A 97 8.63 -15.03 -11.53
C HIS A 97 9.70 -15.99 -12.06
N ALA A 98 9.35 -17.22 -12.43
CA ALA A 98 10.28 -18.24 -12.85
C ALA A 98 11.16 -17.89 -14.07
N GLY A 99 10.65 -17.04 -14.97
CA GLY A 99 11.39 -16.55 -16.14
C GLY A 99 11.89 -15.10 -15.99
N ALA A 100 11.92 -14.56 -14.77
CA ALA A 100 12.38 -13.19 -14.57
C ALA A 100 13.88 -13.08 -14.85
N ASP A 101 14.25 -12.08 -15.63
CA ASP A 101 15.63 -11.71 -15.92
C ASP A 101 15.92 -10.24 -15.52
N GLY A 102 17.07 -9.73 -15.94
CA GLY A 102 17.46 -8.36 -15.64
C GLY A 102 16.98 -7.32 -16.65
N ALA A 103 16.45 -7.71 -17.79
CA ALA A 103 16.19 -6.81 -18.92
C ALA A 103 15.24 -5.66 -18.56
N LEU A 104 14.17 -5.96 -17.79
CA LEU A 104 13.23 -4.94 -17.33
C LEU A 104 13.93 -3.92 -16.40
N VAL A 105 14.77 -4.39 -15.48
CA VAL A 105 15.50 -3.51 -14.55
C VAL A 105 16.46 -2.61 -15.32
N ASP A 106 17.19 -3.17 -16.27
CA ASP A 106 18.14 -2.41 -17.09
C ASP A 106 17.42 -1.36 -17.95
N ALA A 107 16.25 -1.70 -18.53
CA ALA A 107 15.39 -0.76 -19.24
C ALA A 107 14.87 0.39 -18.35
N LEU A 108 14.41 0.08 -17.13
CA LEU A 108 13.95 1.07 -16.18
C LEU A 108 15.08 2.03 -15.75
N CYS A 109 16.28 1.52 -15.55
CA CYS A 109 17.46 2.36 -15.28
C CYS A 109 17.73 3.29 -16.47
N GLY A 110 17.62 2.78 -17.69
CA GLY A 110 17.83 3.56 -18.93
C GLY A 110 16.86 4.72 -19.13
N ILE A 111 15.64 4.62 -18.58
CA ILE A 111 14.63 5.70 -18.62
C ILE A 111 14.60 6.55 -17.34
N GLY A 112 15.60 6.41 -16.47
CA GLY A 112 15.81 7.29 -15.33
C GLY A 112 14.97 6.96 -14.09
N THR A 113 14.61 5.69 -13.84
CA THR A 113 13.99 5.30 -12.56
C THR A 113 14.89 5.67 -11.38
N ARG A 114 14.31 6.18 -10.31
CA ARG A 114 15.02 6.55 -9.09
C ARG A 114 14.79 5.53 -7.97
N GLY A 115 13.78 4.67 -8.12
CA GLY A 115 13.49 3.61 -7.18
C GLY A 115 12.80 2.41 -7.82
N ILE A 116 13.05 1.23 -7.27
CA ILE A 116 12.39 -0.01 -7.68
C ILE A 116 11.88 -0.74 -6.45
N VAL A 117 10.60 -1.10 -6.47
CA VAL A 117 10.00 -2.03 -5.53
C VAL A 117 10.01 -3.41 -6.18
N ALA A 118 10.89 -4.29 -5.71
CA ALA A 118 11.00 -5.67 -6.18
C ALA A 118 10.05 -6.58 -5.40
N VAL A 119 9.03 -7.10 -6.07
CA VAL A 119 8.00 -7.94 -5.46
C VAL A 119 8.35 -9.41 -5.68
N GLY A 120 8.78 -10.07 -4.61
CA GLY A 120 9.14 -11.47 -4.62
C GLY A 120 7.97 -12.44 -4.41
N THR A 121 8.24 -13.71 -4.58
CA THR A 121 7.35 -14.82 -4.23
C THR A 121 7.53 -15.22 -2.77
N GLY A 122 6.52 -15.83 -2.15
CA GLY A 122 6.59 -16.27 -0.76
C GLY A 122 7.10 -15.18 0.18
N ASN A 123 8.18 -15.41 0.89
CA ASN A 123 8.81 -14.45 1.80
C ASN A 123 9.68 -13.38 1.10
N GLY A 124 9.39 -13.07 -0.14
CA GLY A 124 10.15 -12.08 -0.91
C GLY A 124 11.31 -12.69 -1.72
N THR A 125 11.25 -13.97 -2.05
CA THR A 125 12.25 -14.64 -2.89
C THR A 125 12.25 -14.04 -4.29
N LEU A 126 13.42 -13.66 -4.78
CA LEU A 126 13.64 -13.15 -6.13
C LEU A 126 14.35 -14.20 -6.98
N HIS A 127 14.09 -14.18 -8.28
CA HIS A 127 14.87 -14.94 -9.24
C HIS A 127 16.32 -14.42 -9.27
N GLU A 128 17.30 -15.30 -9.37
CA GLU A 128 18.73 -14.96 -9.29
C GLU A 128 19.15 -13.87 -10.30
N ALA A 129 18.75 -14.02 -11.56
CA ALA A 129 19.08 -13.04 -12.59
C ALA A 129 18.44 -11.66 -12.33
N LEU A 130 17.22 -11.63 -11.81
CA LEU A 130 16.55 -10.39 -11.40
C LEU A 130 17.28 -9.75 -10.22
N GLU A 131 17.64 -10.54 -9.20
CA GLU A 131 18.36 -10.03 -8.02
C GLU A 131 19.71 -9.44 -8.42
N ALA A 132 20.47 -10.10 -9.31
CA ALA A 132 21.73 -9.56 -9.83
C ALA A 132 21.54 -8.21 -10.54
N ALA A 133 20.47 -8.05 -11.34
CA ALA A 133 20.16 -6.78 -12.00
C ALA A 133 19.79 -5.67 -11.00
N LEU A 134 19.01 -6.00 -9.98
CA LEU A 134 18.64 -5.06 -8.91
C LEU A 134 19.87 -4.59 -8.12
N LEU A 135 20.82 -5.48 -7.85
CA LEU A 135 22.09 -5.11 -7.20
C LEU A 135 22.92 -4.15 -8.07
N ARG A 136 22.97 -4.38 -9.39
CA ARG A 136 23.60 -3.42 -10.33
C ARG A 136 22.92 -2.06 -10.32
N ALA A 137 21.57 -2.04 -10.36
CA ALA A 137 20.80 -0.80 -10.29
C ALA A 137 21.06 -0.04 -8.98
N GLN A 138 21.15 -0.76 -7.86
CA GLN A 138 21.47 -0.19 -6.56
C GLN A 138 22.88 0.42 -6.52
N ALA A 139 23.87 -0.24 -7.14
CA ALA A 139 25.22 0.31 -7.28
C ALA A 139 25.26 1.59 -8.14
N GLN A 140 24.28 1.80 -9.03
CA GLN A 140 24.09 3.02 -9.82
C GLN A 140 23.29 4.10 -9.10
N GLY A 141 22.93 3.91 -7.81
CA GLY A 141 22.19 4.87 -7.00
C GLY A 141 20.68 4.76 -7.07
N VAL A 142 20.11 3.72 -7.69
CA VAL A 142 18.66 3.46 -7.66
C VAL A 142 18.28 2.87 -6.32
N ALA A 143 17.29 3.46 -5.63
CA ALA A 143 16.77 2.94 -4.38
C ALA A 143 16.01 1.63 -4.62
N VAL A 144 16.43 0.52 -4.01
CA VAL A 144 15.76 -0.78 -4.15
C VAL A 144 15.11 -1.16 -2.82
N ARG A 145 13.84 -1.56 -2.89
CA ARG A 145 13.09 -2.13 -1.76
C ARG A 145 12.49 -3.46 -2.17
N ARG A 146 12.64 -4.46 -1.28
CA ARG A 146 12.04 -5.78 -1.47
C ARG A 146 10.67 -5.81 -0.79
N ALA A 147 9.69 -6.33 -1.49
CA ALA A 147 8.35 -6.59 -0.99
C ALA A 147 7.93 -8.03 -1.31
N THR A 148 6.82 -8.47 -0.76
CA THR A 148 6.21 -9.75 -1.13
C THR A 148 4.78 -9.54 -1.59
N ARG A 149 4.31 -10.38 -2.50
CA ARG A 149 2.90 -10.47 -2.88
C ARG A 149 2.07 -11.34 -1.93
N SER A 150 2.73 -12.00 -0.98
CA SER A 150 2.04 -12.81 0.03
C SER A 150 1.28 -11.92 0.99
N THR A 151 0.03 -12.28 1.27
CA THR A 151 -0.87 -11.48 2.12
C THR A 151 -0.65 -11.69 3.61
N THR A 152 0.08 -12.74 3.97
CA THR A 152 0.43 -13.08 5.34
C THR A 152 1.93 -13.31 5.40
N CYS A 153 2.68 -12.27 5.77
CA CYS A 153 4.06 -12.42 6.23
C CYS A 153 4.06 -12.35 7.76
N ARG A 154 4.69 -13.33 8.38
CA ARG A 154 5.07 -13.27 9.79
C ARG A 154 6.38 -12.51 9.92
#